data_29ef485a5c8099ba00ced1776dc270c2
#
_entry.id   29ef485a5c8099ba00ced1776dc270c2
#
_cell.length_a   1.000
_cell.length_b   1.000
_cell.length_c   1.000
_cell.angle_alpha   90.00
_cell.angle_beta   90.00
_cell.angle_gamma   90.00
#
_symmetry.space_group_name_H-M   'P 1'
#
loop_
_entity.id
_entity.type
_entity.pdbx_description
1 polymer ?
#
loop_
_entity_poly.entity_id
_entity_poly.type
_entity_poly.pdbx_seq_one_letter_code
_entity_poly.pdbx_strand_id
1 'polypeptide(L)'
;KVTSKKVHDDGSTRRRIRVTLATPNRVSFEMALWLPKGKGPFPLLLTAPRFYQRYWGEDALERGYAVCLFPGVDSHHREADYPGYDSVWQTIRKEYPRATWTEISIKGWLASRCIDYLLGDQSVAEIGADKIAIIGFSRYGKQALIAGAFDERITCVVARSPGSPASCPYRFTSRNTYAEAPSDFPSEWFLPSLRDFTGRENELPIDAHGWYGLIAPRHCLIHTAHNDGAEPTFAVEKAYIEGRSVYRLLG
;
A
#
# COMPACT_ATOMS: atom_id res chain seq x y z
N LYS A 1 -13.18 -15.96 -6.59
CA LYS A 1 -13.05 -17.23 -7.33
C LYS A 1 -11.62 -17.43 -7.78
N VAL A 2 -11.00 -18.59 -7.52
CA VAL A 2 -9.70 -18.96 -8.08
C VAL A 2 -9.87 -19.14 -9.58
N THR A 3 -9.04 -18.42 -10.38
CA THR A 3 -9.06 -18.48 -11.84
C THR A 3 -7.96 -19.36 -12.41
N SER A 4 -6.84 -19.49 -11.69
CA SER A 4 -5.78 -20.45 -12.01
C SER A 4 -5.01 -20.85 -10.75
N LYS A 5 -4.42 -22.05 -10.82
CA LYS A 5 -3.54 -22.58 -9.78
C LYS A 5 -2.37 -23.33 -10.45
N LYS A 6 -1.15 -23.02 -10.01
CA LYS A 6 0.08 -23.71 -10.43
C LYS A 6 0.84 -24.15 -9.19
N VAL A 7 1.27 -25.40 -9.17
CA VAL A 7 2.22 -25.92 -8.19
C VAL A 7 3.59 -25.94 -8.86
N HIS A 8 4.61 -25.46 -8.17
CA HIS A 8 5.99 -25.38 -8.61
C HIS A 8 6.79 -26.59 -8.09
N ASP A 9 7.94 -26.86 -8.70
CA ASP A 9 8.80 -28.00 -8.35
C ASP A 9 9.33 -27.92 -6.92
N ASP A 10 9.47 -26.72 -6.37
CA ASP A 10 9.82 -26.44 -4.96
C ASP A 10 8.69 -26.75 -3.98
N GLY A 11 7.51 -27.11 -4.48
CA GLY A 11 6.31 -27.37 -3.71
C GLY A 11 5.51 -26.13 -3.32
N SER A 12 5.93 -24.93 -3.74
CA SER A 12 5.14 -23.71 -3.58
C SER A 12 3.94 -23.72 -4.52
N THR A 13 2.92 -22.94 -4.17
CA THR A 13 1.70 -22.81 -4.98
C THR A 13 1.45 -21.36 -5.33
N ARG A 14 1.14 -21.09 -6.60
CA ARG A 14 0.69 -19.76 -7.05
C ARG A 14 -0.73 -19.84 -7.57
N ARG A 15 -1.60 -18.98 -7.05
CA ARG A 15 -3.03 -18.88 -7.43
C ARG A 15 -3.32 -17.49 -7.98
N ARG A 16 -4.08 -17.40 -9.06
CA ARG A 16 -4.76 -16.15 -9.46
C ARG A 16 -6.18 -16.22 -8.93
N ILE A 17 -6.64 -15.13 -8.39
CA ILE A 17 -7.93 -15.04 -7.72
C ILE A 17 -8.64 -13.79 -8.20
N ARG A 18 -9.83 -13.97 -8.77
CA ARG A 18 -10.72 -12.86 -9.09
C ARG A 18 -11.58 -12.57 -7.87
N VAL A 19 -11.42 -11.36 -7.35
CA VAL A 19 -12.23 -10.80 -6.27
C VAL A 19 -13.32 -9.94 -6.89
N THR A 20 -14.58 -10.20 -6.54
CA THR A 20 -15.74 -9.41 -6.97
C THR A 20 -16.25 -8.63 -5.77
N LEU A 21 -16.29 -7.32 -5.91
CA LEU A 21 -16.76 -6.40 -4.89
C LEU A 21 -18.30 -6.37 -4.85
N ALA A 22 -18.86 -6.11 -3.68
CA ALA A 22 -20.30 -5.88 -3.51
C ALA A 22 -20.70 -4.45 -3.94
N THR A 23 -20.14 -3.96 -5.05
CA THR A 23 -20.53 -2.70 -5.67
C THR A 23 -21.79 -2.88 -6.52
N PRO A 24 -22.56 -1.81 -6.87
CA PRO A 24 -23.76 -1.92 -7.70
C PRO A 24 -23.52 -2.70 -8.99
N ASN A 25 -22.42 -2.46 -9.69
CA ASN A 25 -22.07 -3.17 -10.94
C ASN A 25 -21.08 -4.34 -10.72
N ARG A 26 -20.91 -4.80 -9.49
CA ARG A 26 -20.07 -5.96 -9.15
C ARG A 26 -18.66 -5.88 -9.74
N VAL A 27 -18.00 -4.76 -9.53
CA VAL A 27 -16.63 -4.54 -10.01
C VAL A 27 -15.71 -5.66 -9.53
N SER A 28 -14.87 -6.14 -10.42
CA SER A 28 -13.93 -7.22 -10.10
C SER A 28 -12.50 -6.80 -10.40
N PHE A 29 -11.57 -7.33 -9.62
CA PHE A 29 -10.13 -7.24 -9.86
C PHE A 29 -9.46 -8.58 -9.63
N GLU A 30 -8.23 -8.73 -10.09
CA GLU A 30 -7.44 -9.91 -9.83
C GLU A 30 -6.37 -9.65 -8.76
N MET A 31 -6.11 -10.64 -7.92
CA MET A 31 -4.94 -10.72 -7.06
C MET A 31 -4.22 -12.06 -7.31
N ALA A 32 -2.92 -12.09 -7.03
CA ALA A 32 -2.17 -13.34 -7.00
C ALA A 32 -1.83 -13.70 -5.55
N LEU A 33 -2.01 -14.96 -5.21
CA LEU A 33 -1.64 -15.52 -3.91
C LEU A 33 -0.55 -16.56 -4.13
N TRP A 34 0.59 -16.36 -3.50
CA TRP A 34 1.69 -17.31 -3.46
C TRP A 34 1.74 -17.95 -2.08
N LEU A 35 1.77 -19.24 -2.03
CA LEU A 35 1.84 -20.01 -0.79
C LEU A 35 3.16 -20.76 -0.76
N PRO A 36 3.92 -20.69 0.34
CA PRO A 36 5.13 -21.49 0.49
C PRO A 36 4.79 -22.97 0.60
N LYS A 37 5.79 -23.82 0.51
CA LYS A 37 5.66 -25.25 0.79
C LYS A 37 5.24 -25.45 2.25
N GLY A 38 4.34 -26.40 2.48
CA GLY A 38 3.95 -26.83 3.83
C GLY A 38 2.47 -26.62 4.12
N LYS A 39 2.15 -26.73 5.40
CA LYS A 39 0.80 -26.55 5.92
C LYS A 39 0.78 -25.27 6.74
N GLY A 40 -0.07 -24.29 6.36
CA GLY A 40 -0.25 -23.07 7.14
C GLY A 40 -0.76 -23.31 8.58
N PRO A 41 -1.17 -22.27 9.27
CA PRO A 41 -1.36 -20.93 8.75
C PRO A 41 -0.03 -20.17 8.56
N PHE A 42 0.14 -19.52 7.42
CA PHE A 42 1.32 -18.73 7.09
C PHE A 42 1.09 -17.24 7.42
N PRO A 43 2.12 -16.51 7.89
CA PRO A 43 2.06 -15.06 7.91
C PRO A 43 1.91 -14.53 6.48
N LEU A 44 1.23 -13.39 6.32
CA LEU A 44 0.91 -12.81 5.02
C LEU A 44 1.73 -11.54 4.76
N LEU A 45 2.34 -11.44 3.58
CA LEU A 45 2.90 -10.20 3.05
C LEU A 45 2.07 -9.72 1.85
N LEU A 46 1.54 -8.50 1.94
CA LEU A 46 0.91 -7.81 0.81
C LEU A 46 1.92 -6.89 0.13
N THR A 47 1.96 -6.92 -1.19
CA THR A 47 2.76 -5.99 -2.00
C THR A 47 2.14 -5.82 -3.38
N ALA A 48 2.55 -4.79 -4.13
CA ALA A 48 2.12 -4.61 -5.51
C ALA A 48 2.99 -5.43 -6.48
N PRO A 49 2.49 -5.81 -7.67
CA PRO A 49 3.18 -6.70 -8.60
C PRO A 49 4.21 -5.97 -9.47
N ARG A 50 5.05 -5.13 -8.93
CA ARG A 50 6.09 -4.45 -9.69
C ARG A 50 7.41 -5.22 -9.64
N PHE A 51 8.26 -5.07 -10.67
CA PHE A 51 9.48 -5.82 -10.90
C PHE A 51 10.33 -6.06 -9.64
N TYR A 52 10.74 -5.02 -8.92
CA TYR A 52 11.55 -5.20 -7.70
C TYR A 52 10.74 -5.62 -6.46
N GLN A 53 9.44 -5.32 -6.41
CA GLN A 53 8.57 -5.78 -5.32
C GLN A 53 8.29 -7.28 -5.44
N ARG A 54 8.39 -7.82 -6.65
CA ARG A 54 8.31 -9.25 -6.89
C ARG A 54 9.45 -10.00 -6.19
N TYR A 55 10.68 -9.45 -6.21
CA TYR A 55 11.79 -10.06 -5.48
C TYR A 55 11.55 -10.12 -3.97
N TRP A 56 10.96 -9.08 -3.37
CA TRP A 56 10.58 -9.16 -1.95
C TRP A 56 9.53 -10.24 -1.69
N GLY A 57 8.62 -10.44 -2.62
CA GLY A 57 7.66 -11.53 -2.55
C GLY A 57 8.33 -12.90 -2.62
N GLU A 58 9.31 -13.07 -3.48
CA GLU A 58 10.09 -14.31 -3.58
C GLU A 58 10.90 -14.56 -2.31
N ASP A 59 11.62 -13.56 -1.81
CA ASP A 59 12.34 -13.63 -0.53
C ASP A 59 11.41 -13.97 0.64
N ALA A 60 10.22 -13.40 0.69
CA ALA A 60 9.23 -13.68 1.73
C ALA A 60 8.73 -15.12 1.62
N LEU A 61 8.45 -15.59 0.39
CA LEU A 61 8.01 -16.96 0.13
C LEU A 61 9.04 -17.99 0.61
N GLU A 62 10.33 -17.76 0.32
CA GLU A 62 11.44 -18.59 0.77
C GLU A 62 11.55 -18.65 2.32
N ARG A 63 11.15 -17.56 2.99
CA ARG A 63 11.12 -17.47 4.46
C ARG A 63 9.82 -17.98 5.08
N GLY A 64 8.95 -18.60 4.28
CA GLY A 64 7.73 -19.21 4.76
C GLY A 64 6.54 -18.24 4.91
N TYR A 65 6.58 -17.09 4.30
CA TYR A 65 5.44 -16.18 4.23
C TYR A 65 4.57 -16.48 3.01
N ALA A 66 3.26 -16.41 3.16
CA ALA A 66 2.38 -16.26 2.01
C ALA A 66 2.49 -14.83 1.46
N VAL A 67 2.34 -14.68 0.15
CA VAL A 67 2.45 -13.39 -0.53
C VAL A 67 1.19 -13.10 -1.32
N CYS A 68 0.56 -11.96 -1.06
CA CYS A 68 -0.54 -11.44 -1.84
C CYS A 68 -0.08 -10.28 -2.72
N LEU A 69 -0.10 -10.46 -4.02
CA LEU A 69 0.09 -9.40 -4.99
C LEU A 69 -1.27 -8.80 -5.35
N PHE A 70 -1.45 -7.51 -5.11
CA PHE A 70 -2.70 -6.79 -5.33
C PHE A 70 -2.49 -5.54 -6.18
N PRO A 71 -3.56 -4.92 -6.77
CA PRO A 71 -3.40 -3.78 -7.66
C PRO A 71 -2.66 -2.60 -7.05
N GLY A 72 -1.57 -2.19 -7.66
CA GLY A 72 -0.71 -1.08 -7.22
C GLY A 72 -0.99 0.25 -7.93
N VAL A 73 -0.42 1.33 -7.42
CA VAL A 73 -0.49 2.69 -7.96
C VAL A 73 0.47 2.82 -9.13
N ASP A 74 0.09 2.37 -10.30
CA ASP A 74 0.84 2.69 -11.52
C ASP A 74 0.03 2.37 -12.77
N SER A 75 -0.42 3.39 -13.46
CA SER A 75 -1.18 3.26 -14.70
C SER A 75 -0.28 3.10 -15.94
N HIS A 76 1.03 3.29 -15.80
CA HIS A 76 1.93 3.39 -16.96
C HIS A 76 2.74 2.11 -17.23
N HIS A 77 2.76 1.17 -16.32
CA HIS A 77 3.48 -0.08 -16.48
C HIS A 77 2.51 -1.25 -16.54
N ARG A 78 2.11 -1.59 -17.74
CA ARG A 78 1.43 -2.87 -18.03
C ARG A 78 2.42 -3.99 -17.79
N GLU A 79 2.37 -4.59 -16.63
CA GLU A 79 2.99 -5.90 -16.49
C GLU A 79 2.13 -6.90 -17.27
N ALA A 80 2.69 -7.48 -18.32
CA ALA A 80 2.01 -8.42 -19.21
C ALA A 80 1.37 -9.60 -18.47
N ASP A 81 1.89 -9.92 -17.27
CA ASP A 81 1.41 -11.03 -16.44
C ASP A 81 0.15 -10.70 -15.60
N TYR A 82 -0.25 -9.42 -15.49
CA TYR A 82 -1.35 -8.99 -14.64
C TYR A 82 -2.27 -7.97 -15.36
N PRO A 83 -3.02 -8.40 -16.38
CA PRO A 83 -3.91 -7.53 -17.12
C PRO A 83 -5.05 -6.99 -16.24
N GLY A 84 -5.37 -5.71 -16.39
CA GLY A 84 -6.52 -5.08 -15.72
C GLY A 84 -6.26 -4.44 -14.36
N TYR A 85 -5.03 -4.41 -13.89
CA TYR A 85 -4.67 -3.74 -12.64
C TYR A 85 -4.82 -2.22 -12.69
N ASP A 86 -4.62 -1.61 -13.85
CA ASP A 86 -4.48 -0.17 -14.00
C ASP A 86 -5.79 0.60 -13.92
N SER A 87 -6.89 0.01 -14.39
CA SER A 87 -8.17 0.70 -14.56
C SER A 87 -9.18 0.43 -13.45
N VAL A 88 -8.92 -0.52 -12.55
CA VAL A 88 -9.91 -0.91 -11.53
C VAL A 88 -10.29 0.26 -10.61
N TRP A 89 -9.35 1.13 -10.28
CA TRP A 89 -9.63 2.29 -9.44
C TRP A 89 -10.59 3.28 -10.10
N GLN A 90 -10.46 3.50 -11.42
CA GLN A 90 -11.37 4.35 -12.19
C GLN A 90 -12.79 3.76 -12.22
N THR A 91 -12.88 2.45 -12.36
CA THR A 91 -14.17 1.75 -12.34
C THR A 91 -14.81 1.86 -10.96
N ILE A 92 -14.06 1.65 -9.87
CA ILE A 92 -14.55 1.83 -8.50
C ILE A 92 -15.00 3.28 -8.26
N ARG A 93 -14.22 4.26 -8.72
CA ARG A 93 -14.57 5.67 -8.56
C ARG A 93 -15.91 6.02 -9.24
N LYS A 94 -16.21 5.39 -10.39
CA LYS A 94 -17.50 5.57 -11.07
C LYS A 94 -18.67 4.99 -10.28
N GLU A 95 -18.46 3.93 -9.49
CA GLU A 95 -19.50 3.35 -8.62
C GLU A 95 -19.89 4.30 -7.48
N TYR A 96 -18.95 5.17 -7.06
CA TYR A 96 -19.12 6.08 -5.93
C TYR A 96 -18.84 7.55 -6.35
N PRO A 97 -19.65 8.15 -7.22
CA PRO A 97 -19.36 9.46 -7.83
C PRO A 97 -19.32 10.62 -6.83
N ARG A 98 -19.90 10.44 -5.65
CA ARG A 98 -19.84 11.44 -4.56
C ARG A 98 -18.65 11.25 -3.61
N ALA A 99 -17.92 10.14 -3.71
CA ALA A 99 -16.76 9.91 -2.86
C ALA A 99 -15.55 10.70 -3.36
N THR A 100 -14.84 11.32 -2.43
CA THR A 100 -13.61 12.08 -2.71
C THR A 100 -12.38 11.16 -2.71
N TRP A 101 -12.50 9.99 -3.33
CA TRP A 101 -11.42 9.02 -3.38
C TRP A 101 -10.43 9.33 -4.49
N THR A 102 -9.16 9.09 -4.18
CA THR A 102 -8.05 9.21 -5.13
C THR A 102 -7.51 7.83 -5.51
N GLU A 103 -6.67 7.75 -6.52
CA GLU A 103 -6.07 6.49 -6.96
C GLU A 103 -5.36 5.77 -5.80
N ILE A 104 -4.51 6.50 -5.06
CA ILE A 104 -3.74 5.91 -3.95
C ILE A 104 -4.67 5.38 -2.86
N SER A 105 -5.71 6.14 -2.49
CA SER A 105 -6.65 5.71 -1.46
C SER A 105 -7.49 4.51 -1.87
N ILE A 106 -7.98 4.48 -3.11
CA ILE A 106 -8.72 3.32 -3.64
C ILE A 106 -7.83 2.09 -3.66
N LYS A 107 -6.60 2.21 -4.16
CA LYS A 107 -5.67 1.07 -4.22
C LYS A 107 -5.18 0.63 -2.84
N GLY A 108 -5.05 1.53 -1.87
CA GLY A 108 -4.87 1.17 -0.46
C GLY A 108 -6.07 0.38 0.09
N TRP A 109 -7.29 0.80 -0.22
CA TRP A 109 -8.52 0.09 0.14
C TRP A 109 -8.62 -1.30 -0.51
N LEU A 110 -8.08 -1.50 -1.73
CA LEU A 110 -8.05 -2.81 -2.37
C LEU A 110 -7.20 -3.84 -1.59
N ALA A 111 -6.16 -3.41 -0.86
CA ALA A 111 -5.43 -4.29 0.06
C ALA A 111 -6.37 -4.88 1.11
N SER A 112 -7.22 -4.04 1.72
CA SER A 112 -8.24 -4.50 2.67
C SER A 112 -9.22 -5.48 2.04
N ARG A 113 -9.62 -5.26 0.79
CA ARG A 113 -10.50 -6.21 0.07
C ARG A 113 -9.84 -7.55 -0.22
N CYS A 114 -8.51 -7.56 -0.42
CA CYS A 114 -7.76 -8.81 -0.47
C CYS A 114 -7.78 -9.54 0.88
N ILE A 115 -7.56 -8.82 1.97
CA ILE A 115 -7.62 -9.38 3.33
C ILE A 115 -9.03 -9.92 3.63
N ASP A 116 -10.10 -9.21 3.26
CA ASP A 116 -11.48 -9.70 3.42
C ASP A 116 -11.69 -11.04 2.71
N TYR A 117 -11.18 -11.16 1.48
CA TYR A 117 -11.30 -12.43 0.74
C TYR A 117 -10.49 -13.55 1.39
N LEU A 118 -9.29 -13.24 1.85
CA LEU A 118 -8.36 -14.24 2.39
C LEU A 118 -8.79 -14.76 3.76
N LEU A 119 -9.45 -13.93 4.57
CA LEU A 119 -9.86 -14.25 5.94
C LEU A 119 -11.38 -14.42 6.12
N GLY A 120 -12.18 -14.07 5.11
CA GLY A 120 -13.65 -14.13 5.16
C GLY A 120 -14.22 -15.53 4.92
N ASP A 121 -15.52 -15.62 4.58
CA ASP A 121 -16.27 -16.88 4.36
C ASP A 121 -15.66 -17.77 3.25
N GLN A 122 -14.92 -17.16 2.33
CA GLN A 122 -14.14 -17.85 1.28
C GLN A 122 -12.70 -18.08 1.73
N SER A 123 -12.46 -18.12 3.03
CA SER A 123 -11.13 -18.09 3.64
C SER A 123 -10.17 -19.08 3.01
N VAL A 124 -8.95 -18.61 2.87
CA VAL A 124 -7.81 -19.45 2.51
C VAL A 124 -7.23 -19.95 3.81
N ALA A 125 -7.57 -21.17 4.19
CA ALA A 125 -7.22 -21.77 5.49
C ALA A 125 -5.71 -21.76 5.79
N GLU A 126 -4.89 -21.61 4.74
CA GLU A 126 -3.45 -21.51 4.85
C GLU A 126 -2.93 -20.14 5.34
N ILE A 127 -3.81 -19.11 5.49
CA ILE A 127 -3.41 -17.74 5.90
C ILE A 127 -3.70 -17.50 7.38
N GLY A 128 -2.69 -17.04 8.11
CA GLY A 128 -2.83 -16.58 9.49
C GLY A 128 -3.34 -15.14 9.57
N ALA A 129 -4.34 -14.91 10.43
CA ALA A 129 -4.98 -13.60 10.58
C ALA A 129 -4.18 -12.61 11.46
N ASP A 130 -3.26 -13.11 12.27
CA ASP A 130 -2.53 -12.35 13.31
C ASP A 130 -1.21 -11.74 12.85
N LYS A 131 -0.74 -12.10 11.66
CA LYS A 131 0.56 -11.67 11.11
C LYS A 131 0.43 -11.24 9.66
N ILE A 132 -0.08 -10.03 9.48
CA ILE A 132 -0.30 -9.43 8.16
C ILE A 132 0.61 -8.20 8.01
N ALA A 133 1.53 -8.26 7.06
CA ALA A 133 2.40 -7.15 6.71
C ALA A 133 2.05 -6.60 5.33
N ILE A 134 2.30 -5.31 5.12
CA ILE A 134 2.27 -4.67 3.80
C ILE A 134 3.58 -3.94 3.54
N ILE A 135 4.11 -4.07 2.32
CA ILE A 135 5.33 -3.37 1.90
C ILE A 135 5.13 -2.67 0.57
N GLY A 136 5.68 -1.47 0.45
CA GLY A 136 5.72 -0.73 -0.80
C GLY A 136 6.90 0.23 -0.90
N PHE A 137 7.28 0.56 -2.13
CA PHE A 137 8.33 1.53 -2.44
C PHE A 137 7.75 2.71 -3.22
N SER A 138 8.22 3.95 -2.95
CA SER A 138 7.78 5.15 -3.64
C SER A 138 6.26 5.31 -3.50
N ARG A 139 5.51 5.53 -4.57
CA ARG A 139 4.04 5.62 -4.57
C ARG A 139 3.34 4.40 -3.96
N TYR A 140 3.94 3.22 -4.06
CA TYR A 140 3.42 2.02 -3.38
C TYR A 140 3.67 2.06 -1.87
N GLY A 141 4.70 2.78 -1.42
CA GLY A 141 4.91 3.10 0.00
C GLY A 141 3.81 4.01 0.55
N LYS A 142 3.37 5.01 -0.24
CA LYS A 142 2.18 5.82 0.08
C LYS A 142 0.94 4.94 0.22
N GLN A 143 0.73 4.02 -0.74
CA GLN A 143 -0.37 3.07 -0.72
C GLN A 143 -0.32 2.15 0.52
N ALA A 144 0.87 1.67 0.90
CA ALA A 144 1.06 0.82 2.06
C ALA A 144 0.71 1.55 3.38
N LEU A 145 1.14 2.81 3.51
CA LEU A 145 0.81 3.64 4.67
C LEU A 145 -0.71 3.87 4.78
N ILE A 146 -1.37 4.21 3.67
CA ILE A 146 -2.83 4.38 3.66
C ILE A 146 -3.53 3.08 4.01
N ALA A 147 -3.13 1.96 3.41
CA ALA A 147 -3.74 0.66 3.73
C ALA A 147 -3.59 0.33 5.22
N GLY A 148 -2.39 0.49 5.78
CA GLY A 148 -2.13 0.23 7.20
C GLY A 148 -2.84 1.20 8.13
N ALA A 149 -3.00 2.48 7.74
CA ALA A 149 -3.70 3.48 8.55
C ALA A 149 -5.19 3.16 8.69
N PHE A 150 -5.82 2.58 7.67
CA PHE A 150 -7.27 2.35 7.63
C PHE A 150 -7.68 0.87 7.76
N ASP A 151 -6.73 -0.05 7.94
CA ASP A 151 -7.02 -1.46 8.21
C ASP A 151 -6.16 -1.96 9.37
N GLU A 152 -6.76 -2.10 10.53
CA GLU A 152 -6.08 -2.52 11.77
C GLU A 152 -5.59 -3.97 11.73
N ARG A 153 -6.09 -4.79 10.81
CA ARG A 153 -5.62 -6.17 10.61
C ARG A 153 -4.19 -6.21 10.06
N ILE A 154 -3.74 -5.11 9.42
CA ILE A 154 -2.35 -4.97 8.98
C ILE A 154 -1.49 -4.65 10.20
N THR A 155 -0.77 -5.64 10.70
CA THR A 155 0.03 -5.56 11.94
C THR A 155 1.41 -4.96 11.72
N CYS A 156 1.89 -4.91 10.47
CA CYS A 156 3.18 -4.33 10.12
C CYS A 156 3.12 -3.59 8.78
N VAL A 157 3.54 -2.33 8.76
CA VAL A 157 3.64 -1.51 7.57
C VAL A 157 5.08 -1.18 7.27
N VAL A 158 5.54 -1.47 6.05
CA VAL A 158 6.88 -1.13 5.59
C VAL A 158 6.77 -0.20 4.38
N ALA A 159 7.15 1.06 4.55
CA ALA A 159 7.18 2.04 3.48
C ALA A 159 8.60 2.45 3.15
N ARG A 160 9.03 2.17 1.93
CA ARG A 160 10.38 2.49 1.45
C ARG A 160 10.33 3.71 0.54
N SER A 161 11.10 4.73 0.87
CA SER A 161 11.18 6.00 0.14
C SER A 161 9.80 6.45 -0.39
N PRO A 162 8.78 6.56 0.46
CA PRO A 162 7.44 6.86 -0.02
C PRO A 162 7.27 8.33 -0.42
N GLY A 163 8.20 9.22 -0.06
CA GLY A 163 8.15 10.63 -0.40
C GLY A 163 7.07 11.43 0.32
N SER A 164 6.72 12.60 -0.22
CA SER A 164 5.69 13.48 0.35
C SER A 164 4.28 13.11 -0.15
N PRO A 165 3.24 13.26 0.66
CA PRO A 165 3.19 13.55 2.10
C PRO A 165 3.18 12.27 2.94
N ALA A 166 3.94 11.26 2.58
CA ALA A 166 3.93 9.95 3.21
C ALA A 166 4.96 9.83 4.35
N SER A 167 6.26 9.87 4.00
CA SER A 167 7.33 9.94 5.00
C SER A 167 7.81 11.35 5.23
N CYS A 168 7.90 12.14 4.15
CA CYS A 168 8.36 13.52 4.18
C CYS A 168 7.17 14.48 4.25
N PRO A 169 7.05 15.33 5.27
CA PRO A 169 6.02 16.35 5.36
C PRO A 169 6.17 17.39 4.24
N TYR A 170 5.05 17.85 3.68
CA TYR A 170 5.05 18.91 2.68
C TYR A 170 5.65 20.21 3.18
N ARG A 171 5.50 20.55 4.45
CA ARG A 171 6.06 21.77 5.05
C ARG A 171 7.58 21.79 5.09
N PHE A 172 8.25 20.67 4.78
CA PHE A 172 9.70 20.57 4.61
C PHE A 172 10.13 20.31 3.16
N THR A 173 9.18 20.29 2.22
CA THR A 173 9.51 20.23 0.79
C THR A 173 9.92 21.60 0.29
N SER A 174 10.80 21.66 -0.71
CA SER A 174 11.18 22.86 -1.39
C SER A 174 11.07 22.66 -2.90
N ARG A 175 11.19 23.74 -3.68
CA ARG A 175 11.26 23.66 -5.15
C ARG A 175 12.44 22.82 -5.65
N ASN A 176 13.43 22.57 -4.80
CA ASN A 176 14.60 21.75 -5.10
C ASN A 176 14.43 20.30 -4.66
N THR A 177 13.39 19.97 -3.91
CA THR A 177 13.02 18.60 -3.64
C THR A 177 12.16 18.11 -4.78
N TYR A 178 12.68 17.15 -5.50
CA TYR A 178 12.11 16.52 -6.67
C TYR A 178 10.57 16.31 -6.57
N ALA A 179 9.84 16.90 -7.52
CA ALA A 179 8.46 16.54 -7.99
C ALA A 179 7.36 16.15 -7.00
N GLU A 180 7.49 16.34 -5.70
CA GLU A 180 6.45 15.94 -4.73
C GLU A 180 5.99 17.10 -3.82
N ALA A 181 6.00 18.33 -4.35
CA ALA A 181 5.37 19.49 -3.70
C ALA A 181 3.84 19.49 -3.94
N PRO A 182 3.02 20.20 -3.13
CA PRO A 182 1.60 20.35 -3.36
C PRO A 182 1.23 20.89 -4.75
N SER A 183 2.15 21.66 -5.38
CA SER A 183 1.97 22.17 -6.73
C SER A 183 2.16 21.13 -7.83
N ASP A 184 2.86 20.04 -7.55
CA ASP A 184 3.43 19.16 -8.58
C ASP A 184 3.33 17.68 -8.20
N PHE A 185 2.12 17.14 -8.24
CA PHE A 185 1.85 15.72 -8.12
C PHE A 185 0.87 15.27 -9.20
N PRO A 186 0.86 13.99 -9.58
CA PRO A 186 -0.14 13.45 -10.49
C PRO A 186 -1.57 13.71 -9.99
N SER A 187 -2.43 14.23 -10.86
CA SER A 187 -3.77 14.70 -10.51
C SER A 187 -4.67 13.64 -9.88
N GLU A 188 -4.36 12.36 -10.13
CA GLU A 188 -5.11 11.22 -9.66
C GLU A 188 -4.71 10.76 -8.24
N TRP A 189 -3.52 11.17 -7.78
CA TRP A 189 -2.98 10.67 -6.49
C TRP A 189 -3.62 11.28 -5.27
N PHE A 190 -3.89 12.59 -5.31
CA PHE A 190 -4.42 13.38 -4.21
C PHE A 190 -5.58 14.25 -4.66
N LEU A 191 -6.31 14.78 -3.70
CA LEU A 191 -7.39 15.72 -3.99
C LEU A 191 -6.84 17.02 -4.57
N PRO A 192 -7.49 17.60 -5.59
CA PRO A 192 -7.06 18.88 -6.18
C PRO A 192 -6.88 20.01 -5.17
N SER A 193 -7.70 20.04 -4.10
CA SER A 193 -7.63 21.03 -3.01
C SER A 193 -6.28 21.03 -2.28
N LEU A 194 -5.47 19.98 -2.39
CA LEU A 194 -4.11 20.00 -1.84
C LEU A 194 -3.24 21.06 -2.49
N ARG A 195 -3.50 21.41 -3.76
CA ARG A 195 -2.78 22.48 -4.49
C ARG A 195 -3.05 23.88 -3.91
N ASP A 196 -4.16 24.07 -3.21
CA ASP A 196 -4.50 25.34 -2.56
C ASP A 196 -3.49 25.70 -1.45
N PHE A 197 -2.73 24.72 -0.97
CA PHE A 197 -1.67 24.89 0.02
C PHE A 197 -0.30 25.16 -0.59
N THR A 198 -0.17 25.27 -1.90
CA THR A 198 1.12 25.61 -2.56
C THR A 198 1.64 26.94 -2.04
N GLY A 199 2.84 26.93 -1.46
CA GLY A 199 3.46 28.09 -0.81
C GLY A 199 2.89 28.44 0.56
N ARG A 200 1.94 27.60 1.06
CA ARG A 200 1.30 27.72 2.37
C ARG A 200 1.27 26.37 3.09
N GLU A 201 2.29 25.54 2.86
CA GLU A 201 2.38 24.18 3.37
C GLU A 201 2.30 24.11 4.91
N ASN A 202 2.72 25.20 5.58
CA ASN A 202 2.59 25.32 7.05
C ASN A 202 1.15 25.44 7.54
N GLU A 203 0.19 25.75 6.68
CA GLU A 203 -1.24 25.83 7.01
C GLU A 203 -1.96 24.49 6.84
N LEU A 204 -1.27 23.44 6.36
CA LEU A 204 -1.85 22.12 6.28
C LEU A 204 -2.32 21.65 7.67
N PRO A 205 -3.57 21.18 7.80
CA PRO A 205 -4.11 20.76 9.10
C PRO A 205 -3.45 19.48 9.62
N ILE A 206 -2.93 18.66 8.72
CA ILE A 206 -2.20 17.41 9.02
C ILE A 206 -1.09 17.22 7.97
N ASP A 207 -0.05 16.50 8.33
CA ASP A 207 1.05 16.15 7.42
C ASP A 207 1.53 14.72 7.68
N ALA A 208 2.66 14.31 7.11
CA ALA A 208 3.17 12.94 7.08
C ALA A 208 3.16 12.20 8.43
N HIS A 209 3.44 12.87 9.54
CA HIS A 209 3.40 12.29 10.89
C HIS A 209 2.04 11.70 11.27
N GLY A 210 0.95 12.18 10.65
CA GLY A 210 -0.40 11.66 10.87
C GLY A 210 -0.56 10.20 10.48
N TRP A 211 0.13 9.75 9.43
CA TRP A 211 0.09 8.34 9.02
C TRP A 211 0.66 7.42 10.09
N TYR A 212 1.76 7.85 10.73
CA TYR A 212 2.38 7.07 11.82
C TYR A 212 1.46 6.99 13.02
N GLY A 213 0.80 8.10 13.36
CA GLY A 213 -0.19 8.15 14.43
C GLY A 213 -1.37 7.20 14.21
N LEU A 214 -1.88 7.12 12.96
CA LEU A 214 -2.98 6.20 12.61
C LEU A 214 -2.56 4.72 12.60
N ILE A 215 -1.28 4.43 12.38
CA ILE A 215 -0.75 3.05 12.42
C ILE A 215 -0.43 2.62 13.84
N ALA A 216 -0.06 3.54 14.73
CA ALA A 216 0.28 3.24 16.11
C ALA A 216 -0.83 2.46 16.83
N PRO A 217 -0.52 1.51 17.75
CA PRO A 217 0.81 1.08 18.17
C PRO A 217 1.43 -0.04 17.32
N ARG A 218 0.83 -0.37 16.17
CA ARG A 218 1.30 -1.41 15.25
C ARG A 218 2.67 -1.08 14.66
N HIS A 219 3.37 -2.08 14.15
CA HIS A 219 4.71 -1.89 13.59
C HIS A 219 4.67 -1.02 12.33
N CYS A 220 5.48 0.04 12.30
CA CYS A 220 5.67 0.92 11.15
C CYS A 220 7.15 1.13 10.90
N LEU A 221 7.66 0.63 9.78
CA LEU A 221 9.04 0.80 9.35
C LEU A 221 9.09 1.75 8.16
N ILE A 222 9.75 2.90 8.35
CA ILE A 222 10.05 3.84 7.26
C ILE A 222 11.52 3.66 6.88
N HIS A 223 11.76 3.36 5.62
CA HIS A 223 13.09 3.25 5.06
C HIS A 223 13.32 4.40 4.09
N THR A 224 14.34 5.21 4.34
CA THR A 224 14.76 6.33 3.48
C THR A 224 16.25 6.25 3.19
N ALA A 225 16.75 7.04 2.26
CA ALA A 225 18.18 7.13 1.93
C ALA A 225 18.64 8.60 1.92
N HIS A 226 19.85 8.85 2.40
CA HIS A 226 20.42 10.21 2.47
C HIS A 226 20.53 10.91 1.11
N ASN A 227 20.66 10.16 0.04
CA ASN A 227 20.76 10.65 -1.33
C ASN A 227 19.43 10.61 -2.10
N ASP A 228 18.31 10.37 -1.42
CA ASP A 228 16.99 10.44 -2.04
C ASP A 228 16.53 11.90 -2.11
N GLY A 229 16.53 12.47 -3.31
CA GLY A 229 16.10 13.86 -3.53
C GLY A 229 14.60 14.09 -3.35
N ALA A 230 13.79 13.02 -3.39
CA ALA A 230 12.35 13.11 -3.24
C ALA A 230 11.89 13.18 -1.77
N GLU A 231 12.77 12.80 -0.82
CA GLU A 231 12.49 12.83 0.60
C GLU A 231 13.73 13.16 1.43
N PRO A 232 14.01 14.44 1.71
CA PRO A 232 15.11 14.82 2.57
C PRO A 232 15.07 14.14 3.92
N THR A 233 16.12 13.41 4.28
CA THR A 233 16.17 12.57 5.50
C THR A 233 15.80 13.35 6.76
N PHE A 234 16.27 14.60 6.90
CA PHE A 234 15.96 15.43 8.06
C PHE A 234 14.44 15.66 8.23
N ALA A 235 13.71 15.77 7.11
CA ALA A 235 12.25 15.97 7.14
C ALA A 235 11.53 14.68 7.54
N VAL A 236 12.03 13.53 7.09
CA VAL A 236 11.56 12.21 7.52
C VAL A 236 11.78 12.02 9.02
N GLU A 237 12.94 12.41 9.53
CA GLU A 237 13.25 12.38 10.97
C GLU A 237 12.29 13.26 11.78
N LYS A 238 11.94 14.45 11.31
CA LYS A 238 10.93 15.31 11.95
C LYS A 238 9.57 14.63 12.02
N ALA A 239 9.09 14.07 10.92
CA ALA A 239 7.84 13.32 10.92
C ALA A 239 7.88 12.11 11.87
N TYR A 240 9.01 11.40 11.93
CA TYR A 240 9.20 10.29 12.86
C TYR A 240 9.13 10.74 14.33
N ILE A 241 9.79 11.84 14.69
CA ILE A 241 9.80 12.36 16.06
C ILE A 241 8.37 12.71 16.50
N GLU A 242 7.62 13.40 15.64
CA GLU A 242 6.22 13.77 15.93
C GLU A 242 5.31 12.54 16.01
N GLY A 243 5.37 11.65 15.03
CA GLY A 243 4.58 10.41 15.00
C GLY A 243 4.87 9.48 16.18
N ARG A 244 6.14 9.41 16.63
CA ARG A 244 6.55 8.63 17.80
C ARG A 244 5.86 9.07 19.10
N SER A 245 5.39 10.31 19.19
CA SER A 245 4.64 10.78 20.37
C SER A 245 3.37 9.96 20.59
N VAL A 246 2.68 9.56 19.53
CA VAL A 246 1.48 8.72 19.60
C VAL A 246 1.83 7.30 20.05
N TYR A 247 2.93 6.74 19.55
CA TYR A 247 3.41 5.42 20.03
C TYR A 247 3.71 5.43 21.53
N ARG A 248 4.34 6.50 22.04
CA ARG A 248 4.61 6.65 23.48
C ARG A 248 3.33 6.80 24.30
N LEU A 249 2.29 7.39 23.75
CA LEU A 249 0.99 7.57 24.42
C LEU A 249 0.24 6.23 24.53
N LEU A 250 0.39 5.38 23.52
CA LEU A 250 -0.36 4.12 23.43
C LEU A 250 0.38 2.92 24.09
N GLY A 251 1.63 3.09 24.52
CA GLY A 251 2.47 2.05 25.15
C GLY A 251 3.41 1.39 24.19
#